data_7a13b10da3497b24501e1816164c21d0
#
_entry.id   7a13b10da3497b24501e1816164c21d0
#
_cell.length_a   1.000
_cell.length_b   1.000
_cell.length_c   1.000
_cell.angle_alpha   90.00
_cell.angle_beta   90.00
_cell.angle_gamma   90.00
#
_symmetry.space_group_name_H-M   'P 1'
#
loop_
_entity.id
_entity.type
_entity.pdbx_description
1 polymer ?
#
loop_
_entity_poly.entity_id
_entity_poly.type
_entity_poly.pdbx_seq_one_letter_code
_entity_poly.pdbx_strand_id
1 'polypeptide(L)'
;MSDLGKNILWGGATASSQYEGGFDIGNKGLDTQDCRPYIKRTSNATTSTRLLTQSTIDIAKKCKEQGNYPFRKGSDGYHHLEEDISLLKELGIDIYRFSISWARLFPKGDEETPNEAGLKFYDKVFKLVHEANMKIFLTMNHYAVPLYLVEHYGGWTNRKLIDFYMRFAKVVFERWGQYIDYYLPFNEINAGYFSPFNGVGLIKPEDGPYQSKIFQSLHHQFVTSAKVNKLVKEMGLKSQSGCMVACFCYYPLTPSPEDNLKAVRDEQIHQWFAIDVLANGRYPSYMN
;
A
#
# COMPACT_ATOMS: atom_id res chain seq x y z
N MET A 1 -35.97 -13.05 -11.11
CA MET A 1 -34.74 -12.59 -10.45
C MET A 1 -33.72 -12.33 -11.54
N SER A 2 -33.22 -11.11 -11.65
CA SER A 2 -32.30 -10.72 -12.71
C SER A 2 -30.99 -11.50 -12.60
N ASP A 3 -30.37 -11.87 -13.72
CA ASP A 3 -29.07 -12.54 -13.81
C ASP A 3 -27.87 -11.73 -13.24
N LEU A 4 -28.12 -10.55 -12.69
CA LEU A 4 -27.13 -9.64 -12.10
C LEU A 4 -26.37 -10.22 -10.89
N GLY A 5 -26.86 -11.29 -10.27
CA GLY A 5 -26.19 -11.89 -9.12
C GLY A 5 -25.25 -13.05 -9.43
N LYS A 6 -25.31 -13.63 -10.63
CA LYS A 6 -24.56 -14.87 -10.92
C LYS A 6 -23.08 -14.69 -11.24
N ASN A 7 -22.64 -13.46 -11.54
CA ASN A 7 -21.25 -13.15 -11.93
C ASN A 7 -20.56 -12.16 -10.98
N ILE A 8 -21.16 -11.85 -9.85
CA ILE A 8 -20.56 -10.96 -8.86
C ILE A 8 -19.68 -11.80 -7.92
N LEU A 9 -18.42 -11.40 -7.77
CA LEU A 9 -17.54 -11.95 -6.77
C LEU A 9 -17.73 -11.18 -5.45
N TRP A 10 -18.18 -11.86 -4.42
CA TRP A 10 -18.26 -11.30 -3.07
C TRP A 10 -16.92 -11.47 -2.37
N GLY A 11 -16.41 -10.42 -1.73
CA GLY A 11 -15.10 -10.47 -1.12
C GLY A 11 -14.90 -9.56 0.07
N GLY A 12 -13.79 -9.78 0.74
CA GLY A 12 -13.31 -8.96 1.85
C GLY A 12 -11.87 -8.53 1.62
N ALA A 13 -11.42 -7.53 2.39
CA ALA A 13 -10.07 -7.00 2.29
C ALA A 13 -9.40 -6.79 3.64
N THR A 14 -8.11 -7.14 3.71
CA THR A 14 -7.22 -6.79 4.82
C THR A 14 -5.94 -6.14 4.29
N ALA A 15 -5.24 -5.40 5.15
CA ALA A 15 -3.93 -4.87 4.84
C ALA A 15 -2.91 -5.41 5.85
N SER A 16 -1.73 -5.79 5.40
CA SER A 16 -0.69 -6.39 6.23
C SER A 16 -0.43 -5.62 7.52
N SER A 17 -0.27 -4.29 7.42
CA SER A 17 -0.03 -3.42 8.57
C SER A 17 -1.21 -3.29 9.53
N GLN A 18 -2.44 -3.53 9.07
CA GLN A 18 -3.65 -3.43 9.90
C GLN A 18 -4.05 -4.78 10.49
N TYR A 19 -3.63 -5.85 9.85
CA TYR A 19 -4.08 -7.21 10.13
C TYR A 19 -3.01 -8.08 10.79
N GLU A 20 -1.81 -8.14 10.21
CA GLU A 20 -0.84 -9.16 10.59
C GLU A 20 -0.38 -9.07 12.04
N GLY A 21 0.02 -7.90 12.50
CA GLY A 21 0.78 -7.81 13.76
C GLY A 21 2.18 -8.46 13.63
N GLY A 22 2.71 -8.98 14.73
CA GLY A 22 4.02 -9.65 14.70
C GLY A 22 5.12 -8.79 14.10
N PHE A 23 5.17 -7.50 14.46
CA PHE A 23 6.05 -6.48 13.85
C PHE A 23 7.55 -6.77 14.10
N ASP A 24 7.86 -7.54 15.14
CA ASP A 24 9.22 -7.94 15.58
C ASP A 24 9.47 -9.45 15.44
N ILE A 25 8.55 -10.18 14.80
CA ILE A 25 8.66 -11.64 14.64
C ILE A 25 9.27 -11.99 13.28
N GLY A 26 10.10 -13.01 13.26
CA GLY A 26 10.69 -13.55 12.03
C GLY A 26 11.60 -12.58 11.28
N ASN A 27 12.33 -11.75 12.00
CA ASN A 27 13.22 -10.72 11.45
C ASN A 27 12.50 -9.69 10.55
N LYS A 28 11.19 -9.45 10.75
CA LYS A 28 10.51 -8.36 10.06
C LYS A 28 11.19 -7.04 10.41
N GLY A 29 11.52 -6.23 9.40
CA GLY A 29 11.97 -4.86 9.61
C GLY A 29 10.82 -3.93 9.98
N LEU A 30 11.14 -2.79 10.61
CA LEU A 30 10.14 -1.74 10.80
C LEU A 30 9.75 -1.13 9.46
N ASP A 31 8.48 -0.76 9.33
CA ASP A 31 7.97 0.01 8.22
C ASP A 31 7.32 1.33 8.69
N THR A 32 6.87 2.14 7.74
CA THR A 32 6.27 3.44 8.05
C THR A 32 5.05 3.34 8.95
N GLN A 33 4.30 2.24 8.90
CA GLN A 33 3.10 2.07 9.72
C GLN A 33 3.46 1.74 11.17
N ASP A 34 4.53 0.98 11.39
CA ASP A 34 5.02 0.65 12.73
C ASP A 34 5.47 1.89 13.54
N CYS A 35 5.71 3.02 12.86
CA CYS A 35 6.13 4.28 13.48
C CYS A 35 4.98 5.26 13.75
N ARG A 36 3.75 4.90 13.41
CA ARG A 36 2.59 5.78 13.57
C ARG A 36 1.96 5.62 14.96
N PRO A 37 2.10 6.64 15.84
CA PRO A 37 1.53 6.57 17.18
C PRO A 37 0.00 6.71 17.12
N TYR A 38 -0.68 6.13 18.10
CA TYR A 38 -2.08 6.44 18.35
C TYR A 38 -2.20 7.87 18.89
N ILE A 39 -3.04 8.66 18.25
CA ILE A 39 -3.38 10.00 18.69
C ILE A 39 -4.89 10.06 18.97
N LYS A 40 -5.26 10.29 20.24
CA LYS A 40 -6.66 10.46 20.62
C LYS A 40 -7.25 11.67 19.89
N ARG A 41 -8.37 11.49 19.20
CA ARG A 41 -9.06 12.59 18.56
C ARG A 41 -9.66 13.52 19.61
N THR A 42 -9.35 14.79 19.52
CA THR A 42 -9.88 15.85 20.40
C THR A 42 -10.94 16.71 19.73
N SER A 43 -11.12 16.56 18.42
CA SER A 43 -12.10 17.28 17.59
C SER A 43 -12.43 16.47 16.34
N ASN A 44 -13.38 16.95 15.52
CA ASN A 44 -13.68 16.39 14.20
C ASN A 44 -12.53 16.60 13.18
N ALA A 45 -11.50 17.35 13.56
CA ALA A 45 -10.31 17.48 12.72
C ALA A 45 -9.61 16.12 12.62
N THR A 46 -9.23 15.74 11.41
CA THR A 46 -8.41 14.57 11.16
C THR A 46 -7.08 14.71 11.87
N THR A 47 -6.87 13.96 12.93
CA THR A 47 -5.55 13.87 13.58
C THR A 47 -4.58 13.27 12.61
N SER A 48 -3.55 14.01 12.29
CA SER A 48 -2.72 13.60 11.18
C SER A 48 -1.40 13.01 11.64
N THR A 49 -1.35 11.69 11.64
CA THR A 49 -0.10 10.96 11.46
C THR A 49 0.27 10.85 9.97
N ARG A 50 -0.20 11.79 9.16
CA ARG A 50 0.03 11.83 7.71
C ARG A 50 1.43 12.33 7.35
N LEU A 51 1.99 13.14 8.26
CA LEU A 51 3.36 13.63 8.20
C LEU A 51 4.01 13.40 9.56
N LEU A 52 5.04 12.59 9.61
CA LEU A 52 5.85 12.38 10.80
C LEU A 52 7.18 13.10 10.66
N THR A 53 7.67 13.64 11.79
CA THR A 53 9.02 14.19 11.91
C THR A 53 10.03 13.09 12.24
N GLN A 54 11.30 13.34 12.00
CA GLN A 54 12.36 12.40 12.39
C GLN A 54 12.34 12.11 13.90
N SER A 55 12.11 13.12 14.74
CA SER A 55 12.01 12.93 16.19
C SER A 55 10.88 11.96 16.60
N THR A 56 9.75 12.03 15.94
CA THR A 56 8.62 11.07 16.17
C THR A 56 9.04 9.64 15.81
N ILE A 57 9.75 9.47 14.69
CA ILE A 57 10.27 8.18 14.25
C ILE A 57 11.30 7.64 15.24
N ASP A 58 12.21 8.47 15.71
CA ASP A 58 13.24 8.09 16.69
C ASP A 58 12.64 7.63 18.03
N ILE A 59 11.55 8.26 18.46
CA ILE A 59 10.77 7.84 19.62
C ILE A 59 10.14 6.46 19.35
N ALA A 60 9.52 6.30 18.20
CA ALA A 60 8.90 5.02 17.81
C ALA A 60 9.91 3.87 17.78
N LYS A 61 11.11 4.09 17.22
CA LYS A 61 12.20 3.08 17.16
C LYS A 61 12.66 2.65 18.55
N LYS A 62 12.70 3.55 19.53
CA LYS A 62 13.09 3.25 20.92
C LYS A 62 11.98 2.57 21.71
N CYS A 63 10.73 2.77 21.33
CA CYS A 63 9.59 2.18 22.01
C CYS A 63 9.42 0.72 21.63
N LYS A 64 9.53 -0.18 22.60
CA LYS A 64 9.27 -1.62 22.42
C LYS A 64 7.82 -1.98 22.70
N GLU A 65 7.06 -1.08 23.33
CA GLU A 65 5.65 -1.31 23.65
C GLU A 65 4.77 -1.21 22.42
N GLN A 66 3.85 -2.14 22.28
CA GLN A 66 2.89 -2.13 21.17
C GLN A 66 1.75 -1.13 21.39
N GLY A 67 1.41 -0.81 22.65
CA GLY A 67 0.18 -0.12 23.05
C GLY A 67 -0.06 1.24 22.41
N ASN A 68 1.00 2.01 22.15
CA ASN A 68 0.89 3.32 21.50
C ASN A 68 1.02 3.28 19.97
N TYR A 69 1.28 2.09 19.41
CA TYR A 69 1.50 1.88 17.97
C TYR A 69 0.56 0.78 17.46
N PRO A 70 -0.69 1.11 17.14
CA PRO A 70 -1.73 0.13 16.87
C PRO A 70 -1.40 -0.80 15.69
N PHE A 71 -0.64 -0.33 14.71
CA PHE A 71 -0.24 -1.14 13.55
C PHE A 71 0.77 -2.24 13.89
N ARG A 72 1.48 -2.15 15.01
CA ARG A 72 2.40 -3.22 15.48
C ARG A 72 1.68 -4.47 15.95
N LYS A 73 0.47 -4.29 16.45
CA LYS A 73 -0.41 -5.39 16.85
C LYS A 73 -1.39 -5.78 15.75
N GLY A 74 -2.01 -4.79 15.10
CA GLY A 74 -3.09 -5.02 14.14
C GLY A 74 -4.22 -5.85 14.77
N SER A 75 -4.77 -6.77 13.99
CA SER A 75 -5.71 -7.80 14.45
C SER A 75 -5.02 -9.09 14.88
N ASP A 76 -3.68 -9.11 14.90
CA ASP A 76 -2.85 -10.26 15.24
C ASP A 76 -3.03 -11.49 14.31
N GLY A 77 -3.32 -11.21 13.04
CA GLY A 77 -3.52 -12.25 12.04
C GLY A 77 -2.29 -13.14 11.80
N TYR A 78 -1.09 -12.71 12.24
CA TYR A 78 0.10 -13.56 12.20
C TYR A 78 -0.09 -14.83 13.01
N HIS A 79 -0.74 -14.76 14.17
CA HIS A 79 -1.00 -15.88 15.06
C HIS A 79 -2.35 -16.59 14.79
N HIS A 80 -3.32 -15.88 14.20
CA HIS A 80 -4.69 -16.37 13.98
C HIS A 80 -5.02 -16.72 12.53
N LEU A 81 -4.00 -16.83 11.67
CA LEU A 81 -4.16 -16.96 10.22
C LEU A 81 -5.09 -18.10 9.79
N GLU A 82 -4.92 -19.31 10.37
CA GLU A 82 -5.73 -20.47 10.01
C GLU A 82 -7.18 -20.30 10.40
N GLU A 83 -7.42 -19.77 11.60
CA GLU A 83 -8.76 -19.48 12.10
C GLU A 83 -9.45 -18.43 11.21
N ASP A 84 -8.77 -17.33 10.95
CA ASP A 84 -9.31 -16.24 10.13
C ASP A 84 -9.65 -16.69 8.70
N ILE A 85 -8.77 -17.46 8.05
CA ILE A 85 -9.06 -18.00 6.71
C ILE A 85 -10.20 -19.00 6.74
N SER A 86 -10.32 -19.82 7.81
CA SER A 86 -11.46 -20.71 7.99
C SER A 86 -12.78 -19.95 8.11
N LEU A 87 -12.80 -18.85 8.89
CA LEU A 87 -13.97 -18.00 9.05
C LEU A 87 -14.36 -17.30 7.73
N LEU A 88 -13.38 -16.83 6.95
CA LEU A 88 -13.65 -16.24 5.64
C LEU A 88 -14.25 -17.26 4.67
N LYS A 89 -13.79 -18.52 4.71
CA LYS A 89 -14.37 -19.63 3.93
C LYS A 89 -15.80 -19.93 4.38
N GLU A 90 -16.05 -19.99 5.69
CA GLU A 90 -17.39 -20.21 6.25
C GLU A 90 -18.35 -19.09 5.87
N LEU A 91 -17.86 -17.84 5.85
CA LEU A 91 -18.62 -16.68 5.40
C LEU A 91 -19.00 -16.75 3.90
N GLY A 92 -18.36 -17.63 3.12
CA GLY A 92 -18.68 -17.88 1.73
C GLY A 92 -18.20 -16.79 0.77
N ILE A 93 -17.07 -16.12 1.07
CA ILE A 93 -16.50 -15.14 0.15
C ILE A 93 -15.81 -15.81 -1.05
N ASP A 94 -15.96 -15.21 -2.23
CA ASP A 94 -15.39 -15.70 -3.49
C ASP A 94 -13.96 -15.21 -3.72
N ILE A 95 -13.64 -14.04 -3.19
CA ILE A 95 -12.36 -13.37 -3.41
C ILE A 95 -11.86 -12.68 -2.14
N TYR A 96 -10.62 -12.96 -1.79
CA TYR A 96 -9.96 -12.32 -0.66
C TYR A 96 -8.86 -11.39 -1.14
N ARG A 97 -9.01 -10.09 -0.82
CA ARG A 97 -7.98 -9.09 -1.03
C ARG A 97 -7.13 -8.95 0.22
N PHE A 98 -5.82 -9.17 0.09
CA PHE A 98 -4.87 -8.90 1.16
C PHE A 98 -3.63 -8.19 0.64
N SER A 99 -2.88 -7.55 1.52
CA SER A 99 -1.57 -7.03 1.15
C SER A 99 -0.46 -7.85 1.80
N ILE A 100 0.74 -7.75 1.25
CA ILE A 100 1.94 -8.32 1.83
C ILE A 100 2.85 -7.21 2.36
N SER A 101 3.60 -7.50 3.41
CA SER A 101 4.54 -6.55 4.00
C SER A 101 5.88 -6.65 3.28
N TRP A 102 6.28 -5.58 2.59
CA TRP A 102 7.61 -5.49 1.99
C TRP A 102 8.70 -5.67 3.04
N ALA A 103 8.59 -5.04 4.21
CA ALA A 103 9.54 -5.17 5.31
C ALA A 103 9.58 -6.56 5.99
N ARG A 104 8.58 -7.42 5.76
CA ARG A 104 8.65 -8.82 6.22
C ARG A 104 9.46 -9.68 5.25
N LEU A 105 9.39 -9.39 3.95
CA LEU A 105 10.18 -10.09 2.93
C LEU A 105 11.60 -9.51 2.77
N PHE A 106 11.75 -8.20 2.92
CA PHE A 106 13.01 -7.49 2.84
C PHE A 106 13.08 -6.48 3.99
N PRO A 107 13.64 -6.85 5.15
CA PRO A 107 13.62 -6.06 6.38
C PRO A 107 14.13 -4.63 6.27
N LYS A 108 15.14 -4.40 5.46
CA LYS A 108 15.64 -3.06 5.11
C LYS A 108 15.06 -2.55 3.79
N GLY A 109 14.65 -3.45 2.90
CA GLY A 109 14.13 -3.15 1.57
C GLY A 109 15.18 -3.14 0.47
N ASP A 110 16.47 -3.04 0.79
CA ASP A 110 17.58 -2.98 -0.16
C ASP A 110 18.42 -4.27 -0.23
N GLU A 111 18.07 -5.31 0.53
CA GLU A 111 18.75 -6.60 0.51
C GLU A 111 18.68 -7.26 -0.87
N GLU A 112 19.71 -8.06 -1.17
CA GLU A 112 19.78 -8.87 -2.39
C GLU A 112 18.90 -10.13 -2.31
N THR A 113 18.70 -10.66 -1.10
CA THR A 113 17.96 -11.91 -0.85
C THR A 113 16.83 -11.67 0.14
N PRO A 114 15.68 -12.32 -0.06
CA PRO A 114 14.54 -12.17 0.84
C PRO A 114 14.76 -12.89 2.18
N ASN A 115 14.02 -12.46 3.18
CA ASN A 115 13.97 -13.07 4.51
C ASN A 115 13.18 -14.39 4.48
N GLU A 116 13.83 -15.49 4.79
CA GLU A 116 13.25 -16.84 4.77
C GLU A 116 12.04 -16.99 5.69
N ALA A 117 12.04 -16.36 6.87
CA ALA A 117 10.90 -16.42 7.78
C ALA A 117 9.66 -15.72 7.16
N GLY A 118 9.89 -14.61 6.48
CA GLY A 118 8.85 -13.90 5.74
C GLY A 118 8.29 -14.72 4.57
N LEU A 119 9.18 -15.38 3.81
CA LEU A 119 8.77 -16.28 2.74
C LEU A 119 7.88 -17.43 3.25
N LYS A 120 8.29 -18.12 4.33
CA LYS A 120 7.52 -19.21 4.94
C LYS A 120 6.15 -18.76 5.44
N PHE A 121 6.07 -17.55 6.02
CA PHE A 121 4.78 -16.99 6.45
C PHE A 121 3.83 -16.80 5.26
N TYR A 122 4.29 -16.16 4.17
CA TYR A 122 3.43 -15.95 3.00
C TYR A 122 3.17 -17.22 2.20
N ASP A 123 4.08 -18.21 2.18
CA ASP A 123 3.76 -19.54 1.64
C ASP A 123 2.51 -20.11 2.30
N LYS A 124 2.41 -19.99 3.63
CA LYS A 124 1.25 -20.44 4.39
C LYS A 124 0.00 -19.62 4.05
N VAL A 125 0.10 -18.28 3.94
CA VAL A 125 -1.03 -17.42 3.56
C VAL A 125 -1.57 -17.81 2.20
N PHE A 126 -0.73 -17.83 1.16
CA PHE A 126 -1.17 -18.16 -0.20
C PHE A 126 -1.76 -19.57 -0.31
N LYS A 127 -1.14 -20.53 0.36
CA LYS A 127 -1.62 -21.92 0.42
C LYS A 127 -3.02 -22.00 1.04
N LEU A 128 -3.23 -21.42 2.21
CA LEU A 128 -4.51 -21.49 2.93
C LEU A 128 -5.65 -20.80 2.14
N VAL A 129 -5.38 -19.63 1.55
CA VAL A 129 -6.39 -18.93 0.72
C VAL A 129 -6.75 -19.76 -0.51
N HIS A 130 -5.75 -20.35 -1.17
CA HIS A 130 -5.97 -21.22 -2.33
C HIS A 130 -6.75 -22.50 -1.96
N GLU A 131 -6.39 -23.17 -0.86
CA GLU A 131 -7.10 -24.37 -0.36
C GLU A 131 -8.54 -24.07 0.11
N ALA A 132 -8.80 -22.82 0.48
CA ALA A 132 -10.15 -22.35 0.77
C ALA A 132 -11.00 -22.08 -0.50
N ASN A 133 -10.44 -22.25 -1.70
CA ASN A 133 -11.05 -21.96 -3.00
C ASN A 133 -11.45 -20.49 -3.20
N MET A 134 -10.76 -19.57 -2.54
CA MET A 134 -10.93 -18.14 -2.75
C MET A 134 -9.97 -17.64 -3.83
N LYS A 135 -10.44 -16.76 -4.70
CA LYS A 135 -9.56 -16.00 -5.59
C LYS A 135 -8.68 -15.06 -4.79
N ILE A 136 -7.47 -14.84 -5.28
CA ILE A 136 -6.50 -13.96 -4.62
C ILE A 136 -6.41 -12.64 -5.35
N PHE A 137 -6.73 -11.56 -4.62
CA PHE A 137 -6.51 -10.18 -5.04
C PHE A 137 -5.38 -9.57 -4.22
N LEU A 138 -4.17 -9.57 -4.75
CA LEU A 138 -2.99 -9.13 -4.05
C LEU A 138 -2.81 -7.60 -4.13
N THR A 139 -2.66 -6.94 -2.99
CA THR A 139 -2.08 -5.59 -2.93
C THR A 139 -0.61 -5.71 -2.54
N MET A 140 0.29 -5.38 -3.45
CA MET A 140 1.72 -5.59 -3.21
C MET A 140 2.26 -4.65 -2.13
N ASN A 141 1.87 -3.38 -2.15
CA ASN A 141 2.22 -2.41 -1.11
C ASN A 141 0.99 -1.64 -0.64
N HIS A 142 0.67 -1.74 0.65
CA HIS A 142 -0.39 -0.99 1.31
C HIS A 142 0.21 -0.02 2.33
N TYR A 143 0.85 1.05 1.83
CA TYR A 143 1.51 2.13 2.59
C TYR A 143 2.77 1.76 3.38
N ALA A 144 3.03 0.49 3.60
CA ALA A 144 4.12 0.02 4.45
C ALA A 144 5.45 0.02 3.70
N VAL A 145 6.14 1.16 3.69
CA VAL A 145 7.49 1.29 3.13
C VAL A 145 8.52 0.89 4.21
N PRO A 146 9.49 0.00 3.92
CA PRO A 146 10.56 -0.32 4.89
C PRO A 146 11.21 0.94 5.44
N LEU A 147 11.24 1.07 6.76
CA LEU A 147 11.71 2.30 7.42
C LEU A 147 13.16 2.64 7.06
N TYR A 148 14.00 1.63 6.88
CA TYR A 148 15.37 1.82 6.45
C TYR A 148 15.47 2.57 5.11
N LEU A 149 14.58 2.25 4.14
CA LEU A 149 14.54 2.98 2.87
C LEU A 149 14.11 4.43 3.04
N VAL A 150 13.26 4.70 4.00
CA VAL A 150 12.82 6.07 4.34
C VAL A 150 13.98 6.88 4.90
N GLU A 151 14.70 6.33 5.88
CA GLU A 151 15.79 7.03 6.58
C GLU A 151 17.06 7.17 5.72
N HIS A 152 17.42 6.15 4.94
CA HIS A 152 18.70 6.13 4.20
C HIS A 152 18.60 6.58 2.75
N TYR A 153 17.40 6.51 2.17
CA TYR A 153 17.18 6.86 0.76
C TYR A 153 16.15 7.98 0.57
N GLY A 154 15.46 8.42 1.64
CA GLY A 154 14.41 9.44 1.56
C GLY A 154 13.11 8.92 0.95
N GLY A 155 12.82 7.64 1.13
CA GLY A 155 11.62 7.01 0.61
C GLY A 155 11.54 7.08 -0.92
N TRP A 156 10.33 7.15 -1.44
CA TRP A 156 10.07 7.16 -2.89
C TRP A 156 10.60 8.40 -3.63
N THR A 157 11.18 9.40 -2.92
CA THR A 157 11.90 10.50 -3.61
C THR A 157 13.12 10.00 -4.37
N ASN A 158 13.70 8.88 -3.92
CA ASN A 158 14.89 8.28 -4.52
C ASN A 158 14.53 7.25 -5.58
N ARG A 159 15.06 7.43 -6.79
CA ARG A 159 14.82 6.53 -7.92
C ARG A 159 15.26 5.08 -7.67
N LYS A 160 16.22 4.83 -6.79
CA LYS A 160 16.68 3.48 -6.43
C LYS A 160 15.57 2.60 -5.85
N LEU A 161 14.54 3.20 -5.24
CA LEU A 161 13.41 2.42 -4.74
C LEU A 161 12.68 1.66 -5.84
N ILE A 162 12.74 2.13 -7.08
CA ILE A 162 12.20 1.38 -8.23
C ILE A 162 12.88 0.01 -8.33
N ASP A 163 14.21 -0.03 -8.25
CA ASP A 163 14.96 -1.27 -8.41
C ASP A 163 14.79 -2.20 -7.21
N PHE A 164 14.77 -1.65 -6.00
CA PHE A 164 14.48 -2.42 -4.78
C PHE A 164 13.07 -3.02 -4.81
N TYR A 165 12.08 -2.23 -5.23
CA TYR A 165 10.71 -2.73 -5.37
C TYR A 165 10.58 -3.78 -6.48
N MET A 166 11.30 -3.62 -7.59
CA MET A 166 11.29 -4.62 -8.66
C MET A 166 11.91 -5.95 -8.21
N ARG A 167 12.92 -5.94 -7.32
CA ARG A 167 13.46 -7.14 -6.69
C ARG A 167 12.40 -7.82 -5.81
N PHE A 168 11.70 -7.04 -4.96
CA PHE A 168 10.59 -7.53 -4.18
C PHE A 168 9.46 -8.09 -5.07
N ALA A 169 9.06 -7.38 -6.12
CA ALA A 169 8.03 -7.82 -7.06
C ALA A 169 8.41 -9.14 -7.75
N LYS A 170 9.67 -9.26 -8.17
CA LYS A 170 10.16 -10.48 -8.79
C LYS A 170 10.02 -11.70 -7.88
N VAL A 171 10.45 -11.60 -6.62
CA VAL A 171 10.29 -12.67 -5.63
C VAL A 171 8.81 -13.05 -5.44
N VAL A 172 7.93 -12.06 -5.34
CA VAL A 172 6.48 -12.28 -5.17
C VAL A 172 5.89 -13.06 -6.34
N PHE A 173 6.15 -12.64 -7.56
CA PHE A 173 5.56 -13.27 -8.74
C PHE A 173 6.24 -14.59 -9.13
N GLU A 174 7.53 -14.76 -8.88
CA GLU A 174 8.21 -16.05 -9.06
C GLU A 174 7.68 -17.12 -8.12
N ARG A 175 7.37 -16.74 -6.87
CA ARG A 175 6.97 -17.70 -5.84
C ARG A 175 5.46 -17.95 -5.81
N TRP A 176 4.65 -16.91 -5.93
CA TRP A 176 3.20 -17.00 -5.74
C TRP A 176 2.38 -16.57 -6.94
N GLY A 177 2.99 -16.14 -8.03
CA GLY A 177 2.30 -15.61 -9.21
C GLY A 177 1.21 -16.52 -9.78
N GLN A 178 1.39 -17.83 -9.69
CA GLN A 178 0.41 -18.83 -10.14
C GLN A 178 -0.90 -18.82 -9.33
N TYR A 179 -0.89 -18.29 -8.09
CA TYR A 179 -2.06 -18.21 -7.22
C TYR A 179 -2.79 -16.87 -7.34
N ILE A 180 -2.15 -15.84 -7.93
CA ILE A 180 -2.65 -14.48 -7.96
C ILE A 180 -3.57 -14.30 -9.17
N ASP A 181 -4.87 -14.03 -8.91
CA ASP A 181 -5.83 -13.70 -9.96
C ASP A 181 -5.77 -12.22 -10.34
N TYR A 182 -5.72 -11.35 -9.33
CA TYR A 182 -5.68 -9.89 -9.50
C TYR A 182 -4.59 -9.28 -8.62
N TYR A 183 -4.00 -8.17 -9.07
CA TYR A 183 -3.02 -7.46 -8.24
C TYR A 183 -3.06 -5.95 -8.44
N LEU A 184 -2.65 -5.26 -7.38
CA LEU A 184 -2.40 -3.82 -7.35
C LEU A 184 -0.94 -3.60 -6.94
N PRO A 185 -0.11 -2.91 -7.72
CA PRO A 185 1.23 -2.56 -7.28
C PRO A 185 1.21 -1.68 -6.01
N PHE A 186 0.28 -0.73 -5.93
CA PHE A 186 0.12 0.16 -4.79
C PHE A 186 -1.34 0.32 -4.40
N ASN A 187 -1.61 0.39 -3.09
CA ASN A 187 -2.89 0.83 -2.57
C ASN A 187 -2.98 2.35 -2.63
N GLU A 188 -4.11 2.88 -3.14
CA GLU A 188 -4.38 4.33 -3.19
C GLU A 188 -3.14 5.15 -3.55
N ILE A 189 -2.60 4.93 -4.75
CA ILE A 189 -1.32 5.50 -5.18
C ILE A 189 -1.28 7.03 -5.01
N ASN A 190 -2.44 7.71 -5.13
CA ASN A 190 -2.57 9.14 -4.89
C ASN A 190 -2.47 9.56 -3.42
N ALA A 191 -2.42 8.60 -2.48
CA ALA A 191 -2.25 8.89 -1.05
C ALA A 191 -0.95 9.64 -0.76
N GLY A 192 0.07 9.50 -1.60
CA GLY A 192 1.30 10.30 -1.51
C GLY A 192 1.04 11.80 -1.49
N TYR A 193 -0.03 12.26 -2.13
CA TYR A 193 -0.40 13.68 -2.16
C TYR A 193 -0.97 14.18 -0.82
N PHE A 194 -1.90 13.45 -0.22
CA PHE A 194 -2.59 13.88 1.01
C PHE A 194 -2.07 13.21 2.29
N SER A 195 -1.26 12.19 2.18
CA SER A 195 -0.64 11.47 3.29
C SER A 195 0.80 11.04 2.95
N PRO A 196 1.73 11.98 2.78
CA PRO A 196 3.06 11.74 2.20
C PRO A 196 3.89 10.71 2.96
N PHE A 197 3.84 10.68 4.30
CA PHE A 197 4.57 9.68 5.07
C PHE A 197 4.05 8.25 4.80
N ASN A 198 2.74 8.09 4.74
CA ASN A 198 2.13 6.78 4.46
C ASN A 198 2.32 6.36 3.01
N GLY A 199 1.95 7.23 2.07
CA GLY A 199 1.90 6.87 0.66
C GLY A 199 3.28 6.72 0.02
N VAL A 200 4.24 7.57 0.41
CA VAL A 200 5.54 7.64 -0.26
C VAL A 200 6.75 7.61 0.67
N GLY A 201 6.55 7.42 1.98
CA GLY A 201 7.65 7.38 2.95
C GLY A 201 8.40 8.72 3.06
N LEU A 202 7.71 9.85 2.88
CA LEU A 202 8.32 11.16 2.98
C LEU A 202 8.22 11.69 4.40
N ILE A 203 9.36 11.85 5.08
CA ILE A 203 9.46 12.50 6.39
C ILE A 203 9.17 13.99 6.21
N LYS A 204 8.44 14.58 7.16
CA LYS A 204 8.17 16.02 7.17
C LYS A 204 9.49 16.78 7.23
N PRO A 205 9.84 17.59 6.22
CA PRO A 205 11.04 18.43 6.28
C PRO A 205 10.88 19.52 7.34
N GLU A 206 11.99 19.93 7.92
CA GLU A 206 12.01 21.06 8.87
C GLU A 206 11.68 22.37 8.16
N ASP A 207 12.22 22.56 6.95
CA ASP A 207 12.04 23.75 6.14
C ASP A 207 11.73 23.46 4.66
N GLY A 208 11.02 24.38 4.02
CA GLY A 208 10.87 24.47 2.58
C GLY A 208 9.72 23.66 1.97
N PRO A 209 9.41 23.92 0.70
CA PRO A 209 8.34 23.24 -0.01
C PRO A 209 8.73 21.79 -0.31
N TYR A 210 7.83 20.87 -0.03
CA TYR A 210 8.02 19.44 -0.28
C TYR A 210 7.10 18.88 -1.38
N GLN A 211 6.27 19.71 -1.99
CA GLN A 211 5.34 19.26 -3.03
C GLN A 211 6.06 18.63 -4.24
N SER A 212 7.16 19.22 -4.69
CA SER A 212 7.97 18.64 -5.77
C SER A 212 8.48 17.23 -5.42
N LYS A 213 8.83 16.99 -4.15
CA LYS A 213 9.25 15.66 -3.65
C LYS A 213 8.09 14.67 -3.68
N ILE A 214 6.85 15.11 -3.40
CA ILE A 214 5.66 14.28 -3.49
C ILE A 214 5.44 13.84 -4.94
N PHE A 215 5.41 14.78 -5.88
CA PHE A 215 5.22 14.46 -7.30
C PHE A 215 6.35 13.60 -7.87
N GLN A 216 7.61 13.86 -7.46
CA GLN A 216 8.74 13.00 -7.81
C GLN A 216 8.56 11.57 -7.29
N SER A 217 8.06 11.42 -6.07
CA SER A 217 7.78 10.12 -5.47
C SER A 217 6.65 9.38 -6.20
N LEU A 218 5.57 10.08 -6.52
CA LEU A 218 4.47 9.52 -7.31
C LEU A 218 4.93 9.09 -8.71
N HIS A 219 5.79 9.90 -9.35
CA HIS A 219 6.41 9.52 -10.63
C HIS A 219 7.16 8.19 -10.52
N HIS A 220 7.96 7.99 -9.46
CA HIS A 220 8.68 6.73 -9.27
C HIS A 220 7.73 5.55 -9.03
N GLN A 221 6.62 5.75 -8.31
CA GLN A 221 5.58 4.72 -8.14
C GLN A 221 4.84 4.41 -9.45
N PHE A 222 4.55 5.41 -10.29
CA PHE A 222 3.95 5.18 -11.62
C PHE A 222 4.88 4.37 -12.52
N VAL A 223 6.17 4.74 -12.57
CA VAL A 223 7.18 3.98 -13.32
C VAL A 223 7.29 2.55 -12.79
N THR A 224 7.26 2.38 -11.47
CA THR A 224 7.30 1.05 -10.83
C THR A 224 6.07 0.22 -11.19
N SER A 225 4.87 0.81 -11.16
CA SER A 225 3.63 0.12 -11.57
C SER A 225 3.72 -0.40 -13.00
N ALA A 226 4.21 0.43 -13.92
CA ALA A 226 4.40 0.03 -15.32
C ALA A 226 5.44 -1.10 -15.46
N LYS A 227 6.55 -1.04 -14.70
CA LYS A 227 7.57 -2.09 -14.69
C LYS A 227 7.05 -3.41 -14.11
N VAL A 228 6.25 -3.38 -13.06
CA VAL A 228 5.61 -4.58 -12.48
C VAL A 228 4.67 -5.22 -13.50
N ASN A 229 3.83 -4.42 -14.17
CA ASN A 229 2.94 -4.93 -15.20
C ASN A 229 3.72 -5.58 -16.36
N LYS A 230 4.83 -4.97 -16.76
CA LYS A 230 5.74 -5.55 -17.77
C LYS A 230 6.32 -6.89 -17.29
N LEU A 231 6.83 -6.94 -16.06
CA LEU A 231 7.39 -8.15 -15.44
C LEU A 231 6.38 -9.31 -15.47
N VAL A 232 5.16 -9.07 -14.96
CA VAL A 232 4.09 -10.09 -14.91
C VAL A 232 3.76 -10.63 -16.31
N LYS A 233 3.71 -9.75 -17.31
CA LYS A 233 3.48 -10.12 -18.70
C LYS A 233 4.66 -10.95 -19.28
N GLU A 234 5.89 -10.56 -19.00
CA GLU A 234 7.11 -11.29 -19.45
C GLU A 234 7.22 -12.66 -18.80
N MET A 235 6.73 -12.83 -17.57
CA MET A 235 6.65 -14.12 -16.89
C MET A 235 5.51 -15.03 -17.43
N GLY A 236 4.67 -14.54 -18.33
CA GLY A 236 3.54 -15.29 -18.89
C GLY A 236 2.41 -15.58 -17.87
N LEU A 237 2.34 -14.83 -16.78
CA LEU A 237 1.31 -14.99 -15.76
C LEU A 237 -0.04 -14.45 -16.26
N LYS A 238 -1.13 -15.07 -15.78
CA LYS A 238 -2.52 -14.69 -16.14
C LYS A 238 -3.11 -13.64 -15.22
N SER A 239 -2.39 -13.26 -14.16
CA SER A 239 -2.83 -12.27 -13.18
C SER A 239 -3.18 -10.93 -13.84
N GLN A 240 -4.32 -10.37 -13.48
CA GLN A 240 -4.78 -9.09 -14.02
C GLN A 240 -4.38 -7.94 -13.11
N SER A 241 -3.77 -6.91 -13.69
CA SER A 241 -3.42 -5.71 -12.93
C SER A 241 -4.59 -4.73 -12.85
N GLY A 242 -4.65 -4.02 -11.73
CA GLY A 242 -5.54 -2.89 -11.53
C GLY A 242 -4.84 -1.71 -10.91
N CYS A 243 -5.59 -0.63 -10.70
CA CYS A 243 -5.16 0.49 -9.87
C CYS A 243 -6.18 0.74 -8.76
N MET A 244 -5.69 1.27 -7.65
CA MET A 244 -6.55 1.77 -6.58
C MET A 244 -6.22 3.23 -6.31
N VAL A 245 -7.24 4.04 -6.27
CA VAL A 245 -7.17 5.49 -6.05
C VAL A 245 -8.20 5.86 -4.98
N ALA A 246 -7.78 6.64 -3.99
CA ALA A 246 -8.71 7.26 -3.06
C ALA A 246 -9.50 8.34 -3.80
N CYS A 247 -10.81 8.18 -3.88
CA CYS A 247 -11.70 9.12 -4.55
C CYS A 247 -12.37 10.04 -3.54
N PHE A 248 -12.39 11.32 -3.85
CA PHE A 248 -13.05 12.37 -3.10
C PHE A 248 -14.06 13.06 -4.00
N CYS A 249 -15.28 13.21 -3.53
CA CYS A 249 -16.29 14.00 -4.25
C CYS A 249 -16.15 15.47 -3.83
N TYR A 250 -15.81 16.33 -4.78
CA TYR A 250 -15.71 17.77 -4.58
C TYR A 250 -16.95 18.45 -5.12
N TYR A 251 -17.62 19.23 -4.28
CA TYR A 251 -18.76 20.03 -4.67
C TYR A 251 -18.39 21.51 -4.58
N PRO A 252 -18.80 22.34 -5.53
CA PRO A 252 -18.61 23.77 -5.42
C PRO A 252 -19.40 24.32 -4.23
N LEU A 253 -18.80 25.26 -3.48
CA LEU A 253 -19.45 25.87 -2.33
C LEU A 253 -20.66 26.71 -2.76
N THR A 254 -20.54 27.38 -3.90
CA THR A 254 -21.60 28.18 -4.54
C THR A 254 -21.70 27.86 -6.02
N PRO A 255 -22.77 28.31 -6.74
CA PRO A 255 -22.85 28.19 -8.19
C PRO A 255 -21.87 29.06 -8.97
N SER A 256 -20.97 29.80 -8.30
CA SER A 256 -20.03 30.70 -8.98
C SER A 256 -19.07 29.92 -9.90
N PRO A 257 -18.61 30.54 -11.02
CA PRO A 257 -17.61 29.91 -11.89
C PRO A 257 -16.32 29.56 -11.17
N GLU A 258 -15.88 30.37 -10.21
CA GLU A 258 -14.66 30.18 -9.42
C GLU A 258 -14.74 28.93 -8.56
N ASP A 259 -15.86 28.72 -7.84
CA ASP A 259 -16.07 27.56 -7.00
C ASP A 259 -16.18 26.28 -7.84
N ASN A 260 -16.88 26.36 -8.98
CA ASN A 260 -16.97 25.23 -9.91
C ASN A 260 -15.59 24.86 -10.48
N LEU A 261 -14.81 25.85 -10.91
CA LEU A 261 -13.46 25.61 -11.42
C LEU A 261 -12.53 25.03 -10.35
N LYS A 262 -12.66 25.52 -9.10
CA LYS A 262 -11.88 24.98 -7.99
C LYS A 262 -12.22 23.51 -7.72
N ALA A 263 -13.48 23.13 -7.67
CA ALA A 263 -13.91 21.75 -7.45
C ALA A 263 -13.34 20.81 -8.53
N VAL A 264 -13.43 21.21 -9.81
CA VAL A 264 -12.86 20.46 -10.94
C VAL A 264 -11.34 20.30 -10.79
N ARG A 265 -10.62 21.37 -10.46
CA ARG A 265 -9.17 21.34 -10.29
C ARG A 265 -8.74 20.45 -9.11
N ASP A 266 -9.47 20.51 -8.01
CA ASP A 266 -9.19 19.66 -6.83
C ASP A 266 -9.39 18.18 -7.18
N GLU A 267 -10.44 17.81 -7.93
CA GLU A 267 -10.61 16.42 -8.42
C GLU A 267 -9.50 16.02 -9.38
N GLN A 268 -9.11 16.87 -10.31
CA GLN A 268 -8.04 16.61 -11.26
C GLN A 268 -6.73 16.29 -10.54
N ILE A 269 -6.33 17.11 -9.57
CA ILE A 269 -5.06 16.95 -8.85
C ILE A 269 -5.10 15.75 -7.89
N HIS A 270 -6.19 15.60 -7.15
CA HIS A 270 -6.25 14.63 -6.07
C HIS A 270 -6.51 13.19 -6.55
N GLN A 271 -7.20 13.00 -7.67
CA GLN A 271 -7.58 11.67 -8.13
C GLN A 271 -7.36 11.44 -9.63
N TRP A 272 -7.88 12.29 -10.51
CA TRP A 272 -7.81 12.04 -11.94
C TRP A 272 -6.38 11.98 -12.47
N PHE A 273 -5.48 12.80 -11.92
CA PHE A 273 -4.06 12.74 -12.25
C PHE A 273 -3.48 11.33 -12.18
N ALA A 274 -3.71 10.62 -11.06
CA ALA A 274 -3.20 9.27 -10.88
C ALA A 274 -3.87 8.27 -11.83
N ILE A 275 -5.18 8.39 -12.03
CA ILE A 275 -5.95 7.52 -12.94
C ILE A 275 -5.47 7.70 -14.37
N ASP A 276 -5.34 8.94 -14.82
CA ASP A 276 -4.93 9.26 -16.20
C ASP A 276 -3.52 8.76 -16.51
N VAL A 277 -2.58 8.93 -15.55
CA VAL A 277 -1.21 8.43 -15.74
C VAL A 277 -1.18 6.91 -15.81
N LEU A 278 -1.90 6.22 -14.93
CA LEU A 278 -1.91 4.75 -14.91
C LEU A 278 -2.63 4.15 -16.12
N ALA A 279 -3.71 4.78 -16.58
CA ALA A 279 -4.49 4.31 -17.73
C ALA A 279 -3.83 4.64 -19.08
N ASN A 280 -3.25 5.83 -19.21
CA ASN A 280 -2.78 6.35 -20.50
C ASN A 280 -1.26 6.33 -20.65
N GLY A 281 -0.50 6.08 -19.57
CA GLY A 281 0.97 6.07 -19.57
C GLY A 281 1.62 7.43 -19.84
N ARG A 282 0.86 8.52 -19.69
CA ARG A 282 1.32 9.90 -19.93
C ARG A 282 0.70 10.88 -18.94
N TYR A 283 1.39 11.97 -18.69
CA TYR A 283 0.87 13.06 -17.87
C TYR A 283 -0.25 13.81 -18.59
N PRO A 284 -1.36 14.12 -17.92
CA PRO A 284 -2.44 14.93 -18.49
C PRO A 284 -2.03 16.39 -18.61
N SER A 285 -2.57 17.10 -19.62
CA SER A 285 -2.24 18.50 -19.92
C SER A 285 -2.62 19.49 -18.81
N TYR A 286 -3.60 19.15 -17.97
CA TYR A 286 -4.01 20.00 -16.85
C TYR A 286 -3.01 20.03 -15.68
N MET A 287 -1.95 19.23 -15.76
CA MET A 287 -0.83 19.23 -14.79
C MET A 287 0.38 20.07 -15.25
N ASN A 288 0.30 20.70 -16.42
CA ASN A 288 1.33 21.59 -16.96
C ASN A 288 1.25 22.98 -16.35
#